data_8d6e0449e931fdae1ef719206ead4f94
#
_entry.id   8d6e0449e931fdae1ef719206ead4f94
#
_cell.length_a   1.000
_cell.length_b   1.000
_cell.length_c   1.000
_cell.angle_alpha   90.00
_cell.angle_beta   90.00
_cell.angle_gamma   90.00
#
_symmetry.space_group_name_H-M   'P 1'
#
loop_
_entity.id
_entity.type
_entity.pdbx_description
1 polymer ?
#
loop_
_entity_poly.entity_id
_entity_poly.type
_entity_poly.pdbx_seq_one_letter_code
_entity_poly.pdbx_strand_id
1 'polypeptide(L)'
;MNKRKCGWKLLRLWLAGLLFIVAGQAAAQEISGIRYDNCIYDEAVAGLKVSVSGAHCAPLVIALGGEQCFNVSFDDLDARLRDLRYTVIHCTYDWQPTTSLLKSDYISGFGEAYISDYSYSMNTLQHYLTYRFSFPNAEMQLLKSGNYLLCVYEDEEHPLFTYRLMVVEEKVSVHPDCQASSNVAERLTHQELRFQVRPEGVRLQNPSRTVRVVLMQNQRTDNAMLFPKPYSQQGDVLLYDKAGANTMEGGCEFHRFNMRSMVKTLENVWQINRTEESYHVYVYPDPDRSYKPYVSESDINGCCLLLSDTDVQAFEVDYAHVHFELRYDHPLDGDLYLFGELTHWRFLEEAKMTWRPDMQAYTGDLYLRAGYYNYLYLYVPRGGNRGDFTVEGSHWETENSYQFLVYYHPDGTDYDQLIGYKQTFFTQ
;
A
#
# COMPACT_ATOMS: atom_id res chain seq x y z
N MET A 1 -26.86 -89.17 -42.82
CA MET A 1 -26.71 -88.13 -43.83
C MET A 1 -26.42 -86.81 -43.13
N ASN A 2 -25.36 -86.26 -43.48
CA ASN A 2 -24.72 -84.93 -43.05
C ASN A 2 -24.68 -84.50 -41.60
N LYS A 3 -23.49 -84.77 -41.01
CA LYS A 3 -22.97 -84.17 -39.82
C LYS A 3 -22.31 -82.88 -40.16
N ARG A 4 -22.62 -81.76 -39.53
CA ARG A 4 -21.80 -80.60 -39.52
C ARG A 4 -21.14 -80.40 -38.15
N LYS A 5 -19.82 -80.41 -38.15
CA LYS A 5 -18.96 -80.15 -37.03
C LYS A 5 -18.94 -78.60 -36.77
N CYS A 6 -19.20 -78.21 -35.56
CA CYS A 6 -19.06 -76.83 -35.13
C CYS A 6 -17.72 -76.74 -34.35
N GLY A 7 -16.76 -75.95 -34.87
CA GLY A 7 -15.49 -75.70 -34.24
C GLY A 7 -15.56 -74.50 -33.29
N TRP A 8 -15.14 -74.72 -32.07
CA TRP A 8 -14.97 -73.69 -31.08
C TRP A 8 -13.67 -72.93 -31.31
N LYS A 9 -13.75 -71.64 -31.63
CA LYS A 9 -12.64 -70.71 -31.60
C LYS A 9 -12.67 -69.99 -30.28
N LEU A 10 -11.65 -70.20 -29.45
CA LEU A 10 -11.36 -69.41 -28.23
C LEU A 10 -11.02 -67.96 -28.63
N LEU A 11 -11.86 -67.04 -28.26
CA LEU A 11 -11.62 -65.61 -28.34
C LEU A 11 -10.99 -65.18 -27.03
N ARG A 12 -9.65 -64.91 -27.03
CA ARG A 12 -8.95 -64.25 -25.95
C ARG A 12 -9.27 -62.78 -25.97
N LEU A 13 -10.11 -62.31 -25.08
CA LEU A 13 -10.33 -60.89 -24.77
C LEU A 13 -9.12 -60.41 -23.94
N TRP A 14 -8.32 -59.53 -24.55
CA TRP A 14 -7.38 -58.68 -23.81
C TRP A 14 -8.15 -57.53 -23.24
N LEU A 15 -8.36 -57.49 -21.92
CA LEU A 15 -8.79 -56.28 -21.17
C LEU A 15 -7.57 -55.40 -21.03
N ALA A 16 -7.41 -54.44 -21.92
CA ALA A 16 -6.51 -53.30 -21.70
C ALA A 16 -7.20 -52.35 -20.70
N GLY A 17 -6.81 -52.43 -19.44
CA GLY A 17 -7.20 -51.48 -18.41
C GLY A 17 -6.58 -50.14 -18.74
N LEU A 18 -7.35 -49.18 -19.28
CA LEU A 18 -7.00 -47.77 -19.31
C LEU A 18 -7.13 -47.24 -17.87
N LEU A 19 -5.98 -47.15 -17.18
CA LEU A 19 -5.87 -46.33 -16.02
C LEU A 19 -5.91 -44.86 -16.50
N PHE A 20 -7.05 -44.22 -16.42
CA PHE A 20 -7.15 -42.77 -16.42
C PHE A 20 -6.56 -42.27 -15.10
N ILE A 21 -5.27 -41.87 -15.13
CA ILE A 21 -4.74 -41.00 -14.11
C ILE A 21 -5.41 -39.64 -14.36
N VAL A 22 -6.50 -39.38 -13.64
CA VAL A 22 -7.01 -38.03 -13.46
C VAL A 22 -5.96 -37.36 -12.56
N ALA A 23 -4.96 -36.74 -13.18
CA ALA A 23 -4.18 -35.71 -12.52
C ALA A 23 -5.17 -34.58 -12.23
N GLY A 24 -5.78 -34.62 -11.07
CA GLY A 24 -6.46 -33.48 -10.51
C GLY A 24 -5.41 -32.39 -10.40
N GLN A 25 -5.37 -31.48 -11.35
CA GLN A 25 -4.84 -30.16 -11.12
C GLN A 25 -5.72 -29.62 -9.99
N ALA A 26 -5.19 -29.61 -8.77
CA ALA A 26 -5.70 -28.75 -7.73
C ALA A 26 -5.48 -27.34 -8.27
N ALA A 27 -6.49 -26.79 -8.95
CA ALA A 27 -6.57 -25.37 -9.18
C ALA A 27 -6.42 -24.75 -7.80
N ALA A 28 -5.36 -23.98 -7.59
CA ALA A 28 -5.23 -23.21 -6.37
C ALA A 28 -6.53 -22.39 -6.27
N GLN A 29 -7.29 -22.60 -5.21
CA GLN A 29 -8.57 -21.97 -5.02
C GLN A 29 -8.26 -20.46 -4.89
N GLU A 30 -8.75 -19.66 -5.85
CA GLU A 30 -8.51 -18.23 -5.87
C GLU A 30 -9.42 -17.56 -4.85
N ILE A 31 -8.88 -16.68 -4.02
CA ILE A 31 -9.65 -15.86 -3.09
C ILE A 31 -10.55 -14.96 -3.93
N SER A 32 -11.85 -15.05 -3.71
CA SER A 32 -12.85 -14.36 -4.53
C SER A 32 -13.01 -12.89 -4.10
N GLY A 33 -13.34 -12.02 -5.05
CA GLY A 33 -13.73 -10.63 -4.78
C GLY A 33 -12.60 -9.69 -4.36
N ILE A 34 -11.33 -10.11 -4.38
CA ILE A 34 -10.21 -9.25 -3.99
C ILE A 34 -9.89 -8.21 -5.06
N ARG A 35 -9.41 -7.05 -4.59
CA ARG A 35 -8.81 -5.99 -5.42
C ARG A 35 -7.30 -6.04 -5.28
N TYR A 36 -6.58 -5.80 -6.37
CA TYR A 36 -5.12 -5.73 -6.36
C TYR A 36 -4.62 -4.36 -5.85
N ASP A 37 -5.10 -3.99 -4.67
CA ASP A 37 -4.87 -2.69 -4.03
C ASP A 37 -4.94 -2.84 -2.50
N ASN A 38 -4.58 -1.77 -1.74
CA ASN A 38 -4.84 -1.72 -0.32
C ASN A 38 -6.35 -1.63 -0.10
N CYS A 39 -6.96 -2.64 0.49
CA CYS A 39 -8.40 -2.69 0.68
C CYS A 39 -8.76 -3.51 1.92
N ILE A 40 -9.62 -2.97 2.77
CA ILE A 40 -10.27 -3.68 3.85
C ILE A 40 -11.65 -4.09 3.36
N TYR A 41 -12.02 -5.35 3.53
CA TYR A 41 -13.31 -5.92 3.11
C TYR A 41 -14.24 -6.20 4.30
N ASP A 42 -13.66 -6.52 5.45
CA ASP A 42 -14.39 -6.84 6.67
C ASP A 42 -14.43 -5.60 7.58
N GLU A 43 -15.63 -5.11 7.90
CA GLU A 43 -15.87 -3.92 8.72
C GLU A 43 -15.36 -4.06 10.17
N ALA A 44 -15.16 -5.30 10.65
CA ALA A 44 -14.56 -5.54 11.95
C ALA A 44 -13.03 -5.30 11.98
N VAL A 45 -12.38 -5.23 10.82
CA VAL A 45 -10.92 -4.99 10.74
C VAL A 45 -10.62 -3.51 10.92
N ALA A 46 -9.86 -3.18 11.96
CA ALA A 46 -9.41 -1.82 12.27
C ALA A 46 -7.93 -1.80 12.69
N GLY A 47 -7.36 -0.61 12.85
CA GLY A 47 -5.98 -0.43 13.31
C GLY A 47 -4.94 -1.19 12.49
N LEU A 48 -5.25 -1.49 11.21
CA LEU A 48 -4.34 -2.21 10.32
C LEU A 48 -3.06 -1.40 10.11
N LYS A 49 -1.95 -1.99 10.50
CA LYS A 49 -0.61 -1.45 10.29
C LYS A 49 0.27 -2.49 9.62
N VAL A 50 0.86 -2.11 8.51
CA VAL A 50 1.92 -2.87 7.84
C VAL A 50 3.20 -2.03 7.88
N SER A 51 4.31 -2.61 8.26
CA SER A 51 5.60 -1.92 8.38
C SER A 51 6.76 -2.83 8.01
N VAL A 52 7.90 -2.24 7.68
CA VAL A 52 9.16 -2.99 7.54
C VAL A 52 9.82 -3.10 8.91
N SER A 53 10.38 -4.26 9.22
CA SER A 53 11.08 -4.49 10.50
C SER A 53 12.17 -3.44 10.74
N GLY A 54 12.12 -2.80 11.92
CA GLY A 54 13.04 -1.74 12.30
C GLY A 54 12.73 -0.35 11.73
N ALA A 55 11.63 -0.16 10.97
CA ALA A 55 11.29 1.12 10.36
C ALA A 55 9.77 1.35 10.28
N HIS A 56 9.24 2.26 11.11
CA HIS A 56 7.78 2.46 11.22
C HIS A 56 7.16 3.23 10.06
N CYS A 57 7.90 4.15 9.44
CA CYS A 57 7.41 5.03 8.38
C CYS A 57 8.13 4.80 7.03
N ALA A 58 8.82 3.67 6.88
CA ALA A 58 9.47 3.34 5.63
C ALA A 58 8.47 2.81 4.60
N PRO A 59 8.70 3.07 3.31
CA PRO A 59 7.98 2.39 2.24
C PRO A 59 8.08 0.87 2.38
N LEU A 60 7.02 0.18 1.99
CA LEU A 60 6.91 -1.27 2.13
C LEU A 60 7.72 -2.01 1.06
N VAL A 61 9.03 -1.85 1.12
CA VAL A 61 10.02 -2.46 0.22
C VAL A 61 11.08 -3.15 1.07
N ILE A 62 11.32 -4.44 0.80
CA ILE A 62 12.40 -5.21 1.40
C ILE A 62 13.31 -5.82 0.33
N ALA A 63 14.55 -6.12 0.69
CA ALA A 63 15.48 -6.83 -0.20
C ALA A 63 15.14 -8.33 -0.27
N LEU A 64 15.19 -8.90 -1.48
CA LEU A 64 15.03 -10.33 -1.70
C LEU A 64 16.15 -11.12 -0.98
N GLY A 65 15.77 -12.07 -0.12
CA GLY A 65 16.71 -12.86 0.68
C GLY A 65 17.44 -12.06 1.76
N GLY A 66 17.02 -10.80 2.04
CA GLY A 66 17.51 -10.00 3.14
C GLY A 66 16.97 -10.43 4.51
N GLU A 67 17.44 -9.76 5.56
CA GLU A 67 17.02 -10.03 6.94
C GLU A 67 15.71 -9.32 7.33
N GLN A 68 15.29 -8.32 6.53
CA GLN A 68 14.07 -7.57 6.81
C GLN A 68 12.83 -8.39 6.47
N CYS A 69 11.77 -8.16 7.25
CA CYS A 69 10.44 -8.71 7.03
C CYS A 69 9.38 -7.62 7.11
N PHE A 70 8.20 -7.91 6.59
CA PHE A 70 7.00 -7.10 6.82
C PHE A 70 6.36 -7.57 8.13
N ASN A 71 6.11 -6.62 9.02
CA ASN A 71 5.33 -6.82 10.22
C ASN A 71 3.91 -6.33 9.97
N VAL A 72 2.94 -7.19 10.23
CA VAL A 72 1.52 -6.92 10.06
C VAL A 72 0.83 -7.03 11.41
N SER A 73 0.06 -6.02 11.78
CA SER A 73 -0.84 -6.05 12.93
C SER A 73 -2.17 -5.43 12.56
N PHE A 74 -3.24 -5.99 13.07
CA PHE A 74 -4.60 -5.46 12.91
C PHE A 74 -5.48 -5.92 14.06
N ASP A 75 -6.55 -5.19 14.31
CA ASP A 75 -7.52 -5.49 15.35
C ASP A 75 -8.83 -5.99 14.72
N ASP A 76 -9.43 -7.01 15.32
CA ASP A 76 -10.79 -7.45 15.08
C ASP A 76 -11.68 -6.85 16.17
N LEU A 77 -12.55 -5.90 15.78
CA LEU A 77 -13.42 -5.16 16.71
C LEU A 77 -14.59 -5.99 17.26
N ASP A 78 -14.88 -7.14 16.66
CA ASP A 78 -15.85 -8.10 17.22
C ASP A 78 -15.24 -8.90 18.39
N ALA A 79 -13.95 -8.80 18.60
CA ALA A 79 -13.18 -9.54 19.60
C ALA A 79 -13.41 -11.06 19.54
N ARG A 80 -13.69 -11.59 18.34
CA ARG A 80 -13.96 -13.00 18.07
C ARG A 80 -12.69 -13.68 17.57
N LEU A 81 -12.29 -14.76 18.20
CA LEU A 81 -11.21 -15.60 17.68
C LEU A 81 -11.64 -16.27 16.37
N ARG A 82 -10.88 -16.04 15.31
CA ARG A 82 -11.09 -16.60 13.98
C ARG A 82 -9.87 -17.41 13.53
N ASP A 83 -10.09 -18.40 12.67
CA ASP A 83 -9.02 -19.17 12.03
C ASP A 83 -8.52 -18.44 10.77
N LEU A 84 -7.67 -17.44 10.99
CA LEU A 84 -7.19 -16.57 9.94
C LEU A 84 -5.92 -17.13 9.28
N ARG A 85 -5.83 -16.90 7.97
CA ARG A 85 -4.69 -17.27 7.13
C ARG A 85 -4.22 -16.07 6.32
N TYR A 86 -2.98 -16.14 5.86
CA TYR A 86 -2.45 -15.20 4.89
C TYR A 86 -1.73 -15.91 3.76
N THR A 87 -1.73 -15.29 2.60
CA THR A 87 -0.98 -15.67 1.41
C THR A 87 -0.50 -14.44 0.69
N VAL A 88 0.39 -14.62 -0.28
CA VAL A 88 0.82 -13.53 -1.17
C VAL A 88 0.67 -13.93 -2.62
N ILE A 89 0.33 -12.96 -3.47
CA ILE A 89 0.18 -13.11 -4.92
C ILE A 89 1.21 -12.22 -5.61
N HIS A 90 2.03 -12.80 -6.48
CA HIS A 90 2.97 -12.03 -7.29
C HIS A 90 2.23 -11.21 -8.35
N CYS A 91 2.60 -9.92 -8.49
CA CYS A 91 1.98 -8.98 -9.42
C CYS A 91 2.99 -8.33 -10.36
N THR A 92 2.50 -7.86 -11.49
CA THR A 92 3.23 -7.04 -12.45
C THR A 92 3.48 -5.62 -11.89
N TYR A 93 4.29 -4.80 -12.60
CA TYR A 93 4.58 -3.42 -12.21
C TYR A 93 3.30 -2.55 -12.03
N ASP A 94 2.22 -2.87 -12.71
CA ASP A 94 0.92 -2.21 -12.67
C ASP A 94 -0.12 -2.94 -11.80
N TRP A 95 0.36 -3.81 -10.92
CA TRP A 95 -0.45 -4.54 -9.93
C TRP A 95 -1.47 -5.51 -10.52
N GLN A 96 -1.26 -6.04 -11.73
CA GLN A 96 -2.04 -7.17 -12.21
C GLN A 96 -1.44 -8.49 -11.72
N PRO A 97 -2.24 -9.52 -11.45
CA PRO A 97 -1.71 -10.83 -11.04
C PRO A 97 -0.83 -11.42 -12.14
N THR A 98 0.32 -11.97 -11.77
CA THR A 98 1.21 -12.66 -12.69
C THR A 98 0.73 -14.08 -12.91
N THR A 99 -0.20 -14.29 -13.83
CA THR A 99 -0.86 -15.59 -14.07
C THR A 99 0.06 -16.65 -14.69
N SER A 100 1.22 -16.26 -15.20
CA SER A 100 2.23 -17.16 -15.77
C SER A 100 3.09 -17.87 -14.71
N LEU A 101 3.08 -17.39 -13.47
CA LEU A 101 3.83 -17.98 -12.36
C LEU A 101 2.90 -18.85 -11.48
N LEU A 102 3.37 -20.06 -11.17
CA LEU A 102 2.77 -20.85 -10.10
C LEU A 102 3.25 -20.36 -8.73
N LYS A 103 2.48 -20.56 -7.68
CA LYS A 103 2.90 -20.19 -6.29
C LYS A 103 4.27 -20.74 -5.94
N SER A 104 4.58 -21.99 -6.34
CA SER A 104 5.87 -22.62 -6.11
C SER A 104 7.05 -21.94 -6.84
N ASP A 105 6.78 -21.07 -7.83
CA ASP A 105 7.84 -20.37 -8.57
C ASP A 105 8.35 -19.14 -7.82
N TYR A 106 7.53 -18.58 -6.94
CA TYR A 106 7.87 -17.37 -6.19
C TYR A 106 7.79 -17.50 -4.66
N ILE A 107 7.25 -18.61 -4.14
CA ILE A 107 7.22 -18.96 -2.71
C ILE A 107 7.93 -20.28 -2.49
N SER A 108 8.84 -20.34 -1.51
CA SER A 108 9.37 -21.58 -0.93
C SER A 108 8.74 -21.81 0.44
N GLY A 109 8.35 -23.06 0.72
CA GLY A 109 7.61 -23.42 1.92
C GLY A 109 6.10 -23.54 1.65
N PHE A 110 5.29 -23.08 2.58
CA PHE A 110 3.84 -23.15 2.44
C PHE A 110 3.31 -21.99 1.60
N GLY A 111 2.37 -22.27 0.70
CA GLY A 111 1.72 -21.25 -0.13
C GLY A 111 0.74 -20.35 0.66
N GLU A 112 0.40 -20.74 1.88
CA GLU A 112 -0.41 -20.00 2.87
C GLU A 112 0.07 -20.35 4.27
N ALA A 113 -0.19 -19.47 5.27
CA ALA A 113 0.16 -19.72 6.65
C ALA A 113 -0.94 -19.20 7.58
N TYR A 114 -1.08 -19.85 8.76
CA TYR A 114 -2.03 -19.45 9.79
C TYR A 114 -1.49 -18.28 10.63
N ILE A 115 -2.41 -17.43 11.09
CA ILE A 115 -2.09 -16.35 12.03
C ILE A 115 -2.41 -16.85 13.44
N SER A 116 -1.37 -17.17 14.19
CA SER A 116 -1.49 -17.77 15.54
C SER A 116 -1.14 -16.82 16.69
N ASP A 117 -0.50 -15.68 16.40
CA ASP A 117 -0.19 -14.69 17.42
C ASP A 117 -1.34 -13.70 17.54
N TYR A 118 -2.02 -13.72 18.68
CA TYR A 118 -3.11 -12.83 19.00
C TYR A 118 -3.16 -12.44 20.47
N SER A 119 -3.80 -11.31 20.79
CA SER A 119 -4.03 -10.86 22.17
C SER A 119 -5.33 -10.08 22.28
N TYR A 120 -6.09 -10.34 23.34
CA TYR A 120 -7.31 -9.60 23.66
C TYR A 120 -6.96 -8.20 24.21
N SER A 121 -7.79 -7.21 23.90
CA SER A 121 -7.70 -5.88 24.51
C SER A 121 -8.05 -5.99 26.01
N MET A 122 -7.42 -5.12 26.80
CA MET A 122 -7.65 -5.03 28.25
C MET A 122 -7.87 -3.56 28.63
N ASN A 123 -8.80 -3.33 29.56
CA ASN A 123 -9.08 -1.99 30.12
C ASN A 123 -9.51 -0.96 29.07
N THR A 124 -10.06 -1.39 27.92
CA THR A 124 -10.52 -0.53 26.83
C THR A 124 -12.04 -0.44 26.80
N LEU A 125 -12.59 0.68 26.30
CA LEU A 125 -14.02 0.80 26.03
C LEU A 125 -14.42 -0.07 24.84
N GLN A 126 -13.67 0.05 23.72
CA GLN A 126 -13.82 -0.85 22.59
C GLN A 126 -13.03 -2.14 22.87
N HIS A 127 -13.74 -3.26 23.00
CA HIS A 127 -13.09 -4.57 23.03
C HIS A 127 -12.67 -4.98 21.63
N TYR A 128 -11.48 -5.54 21.50
CA TYR A 128 -10.95 -6.04 20.24
C TYR A 128 -9.95 -7.18 20.46
N LEU A 129 -9.65 -7.89 19.39
CA LEU A 129 -8.62 -8.91 19.34
C LEU A 129 -7.54 -8.50 18.35
N THR A 130 -6.32 -8.27 18.82
CA THR A 130 -5.18 -7.93 17.93
C THR A 130 -4.54 -9.18 17.42
N TYR A 131 -4.41 -9.30 16.09
CA TYR A 131 -3.62 -10.31 15.40
C TYR A 131 -2.29 -9.73 14.95
N ARG A 132 -1.21 -10.56 14.97
CA ARG A 132 0.13 -10.17 14.52
C ARG A 132 0.79 -11.32 13.77
N PHE A 133 1.53 -10.97 12.74
CA PHE A 133 2.43 -11.90 12.07
C PHE A 133 3.52 -11.13 11.31
N SER A 134 4.57 -11.85 10.94
CA SER A 134 5.66 -11.29 10.12
C SER A 134 5.97 -12.24 8.97
N PHE A 135 6.28 -11.70 7.80
CA PHE A 135 6.76 -12.47 6.66
C PHE A 135 7.72 -11.63 5.78
N PRO A 136 8.64 -12.24 5.00
CA PRO A 136 8.95 -13.66 4.95
C PRO A 136 9.38 -14.23 6.32
N ASN A 137 9.15 -15.52 6.54
CA ASN A 137 9.52 -16.24 7.76
C ASN A 137 9.99 -17.67 7.40
N ALA A 138 10.25 -18.51 8.42
CA ALA A 138 10.72 -19.87 8.20
C ALA A 138 9.72 -20.76 7.40
N GLU A 139 8.43 -20.45 7.45
CA GLU A 139 7.37 -21.23 6.79
C GLU A 139 7.09 -20.74 5.36
N MET A 140 7.35 -19.44 5.08
CA MET A 140 7.09 -18.80 3.79
C MET A 140 8.24 -17.88 3.41
N GLN A 141 9.04 -18.29 2.42
CA GLN A 141 10.15 -17.51 1.86
C GLN A 141 9.83 -17.06 0.44
N LEU A 142 10.26 -15.84 0.07
CA LEU A 142 10.10 -15.31 -1.27
C LEU A 142 11.31 -15.66 -2.14
N LEU A 143 11.06 -16.11 -3.39
CA LEU A 143 12.07 -16.56 -4.33
C LEU A 143 12.30 -15.59 -5.49
N LYS A 144 11.41 -14.61 -5.68
CA LYS A 144 11.47 -13.64 -6.78
C LYS A 144 11.27 -12.21 -6.25
N SER A 145 11.90 -11.27 -6.94
CA SER A 145 11.61 -9.85 -6.75
C SER A 145 10.38 -9.43 -7.55
N GLY A 146 9.71 -8.38 -7.14
CA GLY A 146 8.52 -7.84 -7.79
C GLY A 146 7.52 -7.25 -6.81
N ASN A 147 6.32 -7.01 -7.29
CA ASN A 147 5.20 -6.59 -6.48
C ASN A 147 4.48 -7.81 -5.89
N TYR A 148 4.01 -7.70 -4.68
CA TYR A 148 3.26 -8.73 -3.98
C TYR A 148 2.00 -8.15 -3.34
N LEU A 149 0.86 -8.78 -3.60
CA LEU A 149 -0.36 -8.51 -2.88
C LEU A 149 -0.46 -9.48 -1.70
N LEU A 150 -0.37 -8.96 -0.48
CA LEU A 150 -0.71 -9.70 0.73
C LEU A 150 -2.22 -9.85 0.80
N CYS A 151 -2.71 -11.05 1.05
CA CYS A 151 -4.12 -11.35 1.29
C CYS A 151 -4.26 -12.00 2.65
N VAL A 152 -5.11 -11.45 3.52
CA VAL A 152 -5.52 -12.06 4.79
C VAL A 152 -7.00 -12.40 4.68
N TYR A 153 -7.37 -13.62 5.07
CA TYR A 153 -8.69 -14.18 4.86
C TYR A 153 -9.04 -15.25 5.92
N GLU A 154 -10.32 -15.48 6.14
CA GLU A 154 -10.84 -16.58 6.95
C GLU A 154 -11.00 -17.84 6.08
N ASP A 155 -11.60 -17.67 4.89
CA ASP A 155 -11.67 -18.64 3.82
C ASP A 155 -11.69 -17.93 2.44
N GLU A 156 -11.79 -18.66 1.34
CA GLU A 156 -11.67 -18.12 -0.02
C GLU A 156 -12.82 -17.17 -0.42
N GLU A 157 -13.93 -17.19 0.31
CA GLU A 157 -15.10 -16.32 0.09
C GLU A 157 -15.10 -15.11 1.03
N HIS A 158 -14.29 -15.14 2.11
CA HIS A 158 -14.26 -14.13 3.17
C HIS A 158 -12.85 -13.51 3.33
N PRO A 159 -12.39 -12.68 2.37
CA PRO A 159 -11.19 -11.90 2.53
C PRO A 159 -11.41 -10.82 3.61
N LEU A 160 -10.41 -10.62 4.49
CA LEU A 160 -10.41 -9.55 5.48
C LEU A 160 -9.81 -8.28 4.89
N PHE A 161 -8.63 -8.39 4.34
CA PHE A 161 -7.96 -7.26 3.67
C PHE A 161 -6.89 -7.72 2.67
N THR A 162 -6.53 -6.81 1.76
CA THR A 162 -5.37 -6.92 0.89
C THR A 162 -4.44 -5.74 1.09
N TYR A 163 -3.12 -5.96 0.89
CA TYR A 163 -2.12 -4.90 1.03
C TYR A 163 -0.96 -5.07 0.06
N ARG A 164 -0.50 -3.97 -0.55
CA ARG A 164 0.59 -3.93 -1.53
C ARG A 164 1.94 -3.91 -0.85
N LEU A 165 2.83 -4.81 -1.26
CA LEU A 165 4.19 -4.97 -0.75
C LEU A 165 5.15 -5.12 -1.93
N MET A 166 6.40 -4.77 -1.73
CA MET A 166 7.40 -4.83 -2.79
C MET A 166 8.67 -5.52 -2.32
N VAL A 167 9.27 -6.33 -3.19
CA VAL A 167 10.50 -7.06 -2.91
C VAL A 167 11.50 -6.75 -4.00
N VAL A 168 12.63 -6.14 -3.65
CA VAL A 168 13.66 -5.70 -4.59
C VAL A 168 14.84 -6.67 -4.61
N GLU A 169 15.35 -6.95 -5.81
CA GLU A 169 16.66 -7.59 -6.04
C GLU A 169 17.58 -6.55 -6.68
N GLU A 170 18.44 -5.90 -5.88
CA GLU A 170 19.24 -4.77 -6.33
C GLU A 170 20.25 -5.16 -7.42
N LYS A 171 19.91 -4.86 -8.66
CA LYS A 171 20.74 -5.06 -9.87
C LYS A 171 21.09 -3.75 -10.56
N VAL A 172 20.45 -2.65 -10.14
CA VAL A 172 20.69 -1.31 -10.67
C VAL A 172 20.67 -0.30 -9.51
N SER A 173 21.44 0.78 -9.66
CA SER A 173 21.35 1.95 -8.78
C SER A 173 20.59 3.09 -9.45
N VAL A 174 19.87 3.86 -8.65
CA VAL A 174 19.15 5.06 -9.10
C VAL A 174 19.81 6.28 -8.49
N HIS A 175 20.12 7.27 -9.32
CA HIS A 175 20.76 8.53 -8.93
C HIS A 175 19.79 9.68 -9.24
N PRO A 176 18.94 10.07 -8.28
CA PRO A 176 18.01 11.17 -8.44
C PRO A 176 18.68 12.54 -8.22
N ASP A 177 18.14 13.54 -8.89
CA ASP A 177 18.39 14.97 -8.71
C ASP A 177 17.03 15.66 -8.68
N CYS A 178 16.75 16.42 -7.62
CA CYS A 178 15.47 17.10 -7.43
C CYS A 178 15.70 18.60 -7.29
N GLN A 179 14.90 19.37 -8.02
CA GLN A 179 15.00 20.84 -8.05
C GLN A 179 13.61 21.46 -8.29
N ALA A 180 13.51 22.80 -8.16
CA ALA A 180 12.34 23.52 -8.62
C ALA A 180 12.13 23.28 -10.13
N SER A 181 10.86 23.24 -10.58
CA SER A 181 10.54 23.05 -12.00
C SER A 181 11.28 24.05 -12.88
N SER A 182 11.88 23.55 -13.95
CA SER A 182 12.48 24.39 -15.00
C SER A 182 11.42 25.11 -15.87
N ASN A 183 10.15 24.71 -15.79
CA ASN A 183 9.02 25.42 -16.35
C ASN A 183 8.70 26.65 -15.49
N VAL A 184 8.80 27.84 -16.09
CA VAL A 184 8.60 29.11 -15.37
C VAL A 184 7.21 29.22 -14.73
N ALA A 185 6.17 28.66 -15.37
CA ALA A 185 4.81 28.69 -14.84
C ALA A 185 4.61 27.81 -13.59
N GLU A 186 5.43 26.77 -13.43
CA GLU A 186 5.34 25.78 -12.36
C GLU A 186 6.42 25.95 -11.29
N ARG A 187 7.36 26.87 -11.49
CA ARG A 187 8.60 26.97 -10.71
C ARG A 187 8.39 27.14 -9.20
N LEU A 188 7.31 27.79 -8.81
CA LEU A 188 6.99 28.05 -7.40
C LEU A 188 6.14 26.94 -6.76
N THR A 189 5.62 26.01 -7.56
CA THR A 189 4.62 25.03 -7.10
C THR A 189 5.02 23.59 -7.36
N HIS A 190 5.99 23.34 -8.26
CA HIS A 190 6.35 21.98 -8.66
C HIS A 190 7.83 21.68 -8.43
N GLN A 191 8.10 20.43 -8.12
CA GLN A 191 9.42 19.82 -8.04
C GLN A 191 9.68 19.02 -9.30
N GLU A 192 10.89 19.17 -9.88
CA GLU A 192 11.35 18.44 -11.06
C GLU A 192 12.34 17.36 -10.65
N LEU A 193 12.01 16.10 -10.98
CA LEU A 193 12.76 14.91 -10.62
C LEU A 193 13.54 14.42 -11.86
N ARG A 194 14.83 14.68 -11.93
CA ARG A 194 15.73 14.08 -12.94
C ARG A 194 16.46 12.92 -12.31
N PHE A 195 16.66 11.84 -13.05
CA PHE A 195 17.36 10.70 -12.51
C PHE A 195 18.05 9.85 -13.57
N GLN A 196 19.00 9.05 -13.13
CA GLN A 196 19.71 8.09 -13.93
C GLN A 196 19.58 6.70 -13.30
N VAL A 197 19.47 5.68 -14.15
CA VAL A 197 19.51 4.28 -13.72
C VAL A 197 20.80 3.65 -14.29
N ARG A 198 21.62 3.10 -13.39
CA ARG A 198 22.90 2.49 -13.72
C ARG A 198 22.89 1.00 -13.39
N PRO A 199 23.11 0.11 -14.37
CA PRO A 199 23.27 -1.31 -14.12
C PRO A 199 24.50 -1.61 -13.26
N GLU A 200 24.34 -2.53 -12.30
CA GLU A 200 25.40 -2.99 -11.39
C GLU A 200 25.68 -4.48 -11.62
N GLY A 201 26.70 -4.78 -12.43
CA GLY A 201 27.10 -6.16 -12.72
C GLY A 201 26.12 -6.96 -13.59
N VAL A 202 25.07 -6.32 -14.09
CA VAL A 202 24.06 -6.94 -14.98
C VAL A 202 23.98 -6.20 -16.30
N ARG A 203 23.71 -6.92 -17.38
CA ARG A 203 23.43 -6.33 -18.69
C ARG A 203 21.93 -6.34 -18.95
N LEU A 204 21.31 -5.16 -19.03
CA LEU A 204 19.91 -5.01 -19.39
C LEU A 204 19.75 -5.16 -20.92
N GLN A 205 18.94 -6.12 -21.33
CA GLN A 205 18.67 -6.33 -22.77
C GLN A 205 17.51 -5.45 -23.21
N ASN A 206 17.69 -4.71 -24.33
CA ASN A 206 16.65 -3.85 -24.92
C ASN A 206 15.97 -2.91 -23.89
N PRO A 207 16.71 -2.12 -23.10
CA PRO A 207 16.14 -1.40 -21.96
C PRO A 207 15.00 -0.44 -22.31
N SER A 208 14.95 0.08 -23.54
CA SER A 208 13.82 0.91 -24.01
C SER A 208 12.49 0.15 -24.12
N ARG A 209 12.52 -1.19 -24.09
CA ARG A 209 11.32 -2.03 -24.13
C ARG A 209 11.09 -2.78 -22.81
N THR A 210 12.15 -3.15 -22.14
CA THR A 210 12.13 -4.07 -21.00
C THR A 210 12.26 -3.39 -19.65
N VAL A 211 12.67 -2.12 -19.59
CA VAL A 211 12.81 -1.36 -18.34
C VAL A 211 11.70 -0.31 -18.23
N ARG A 212 11.07 -0.29 -17.07
CA ARG A 212 10.09 0.73 -16.67
C ARG A 212 10.48 1.27 -15.31
N VAL A 213 10.17 2.54 -15.08
CA VAL A 213 10.35 3.14 -13.75
C VAL A 213 9.02 3.72 -13.29
N VAL A 214 8.67 3.44 -12.03
CA VAL A 214 7.56 4.08 -11.35
C VAL A 214 8.15 4.99 -10.29
N LEU A 215 7.72 6.26 -10.30
CA LEU A 215 8.07 7.28 -9.34
C LEU A 215 6.85 7.62 -8.50
N MET A 216 6.96 7.52 -7.18
CA MET A 216 5.90 7.89 -6.24
C MET A 216 6.39 9.02 -5.33
N GLN A 217 5.48 9.89 -4.93
CA GLN A 217 5.68 10.94 -3.93
C GLN A 217 4.95 10.54 -2.64
N ASN A 218 5.64 10.52 -1.51
CA ASN A 218 5.08 10.22 -0.18
C ASN A 218 4.24 8.93 -0.16
N GLN A 219 4.70 7.88 -0.87
CA GLN A 219 4.00 6.58 -0.98
C GLN A 219 2.62 6.64 -1.69
N ARG A 220 2.24 7.78 -2.26
CA ARG A 220 1.00 7.96 -3.00
C ARG A 220 1.03 7.18 -4.31
N THR A 221 -0.02 6.44 -4.58
CA THR A 221 -0.19 5.70 -5.85
C THR A 221 -1.07 6.44 -6.85
N ASP A 222 -1.94 7.35 -6.38
CA ASP A 222 -2.88 8.11 -7.22
C ASP A 222 -2.19 9.12 -8.13
N ASN A 223 -1.03 9.68 -7.71
CA ASN A 223 -0.23 10.62 -8.49
C ASN A 223 1.07 10.02 -9.05
N ALA A 224 1.27 8.70 -8.93
CA ALA A 224 2.49 8.03 -9.40
C ALA A 224 2.75 8.27 -10.89
N MET A 225 4.02 8.50 -11.23
CA MET A 225 4.46 8.70 -12.61
C MET A 225 5.08 7.42 -13.16
N LEU A 226 4.62 6.98 -14.33
CA LEU A 226 5.19 5.86 -15.05
C LEU A 226 6.11 6.35 -16.17
N PHE A 227 7.34 5.86 -16.17
CA PHE A 227 8.31 6.02 -17.27
C PHE A 227 8.41 4.69 -18.01
N PRO A 228 7.71 4.51 -19.12
CA PRO A 228 7.69 3.25 -19.87
C PRO A 228 9.00 2.94 -20.59
N LYS A 229 9.88 3.93 -20.73
CA LYS A 229 11.20 3.83 -21.34
C LYS A 229 12.08 5.01 -20.94
N PRO A 230 13.43 4.88 -20.99
CA PRO A 230 14.33 6.01 -20.81
C PRO A 230 14.17 7.04 -21.95
N TYR A 231 14.46 8.30 -21.65
CA TYR A 231 14.49 9.37 -22.65
C TYR A 231 15.70 9.24 -23.58
N SER A 232 16.84 8.84 -23.01
CA SER A 232 18.08 8.55 -23.76
C SER A 232 18.92 7.52 -23.02
N GLN A 233 19.95 7.03 -23.68
CA GLN A 233 20.91 6.08 -23.14
C GLN A 233 22.34 6.52 -23.46
N GLN A 234 23.20 6.49 -22.45
CA GLN A 234 24.62 6.79 -22.58
C GLN A 234 25.46 5.61 -22.10
N GLY A 235 25.98 4.82 -23.03
CA GLY A 235 26.55 3.52 -22.69
C GLY A 235 25.47 2.60 -22.12
N ASP A 236 25.69 2.09 -20.92
CA ASP A 236 24.69 1.27 -20.20
C ASP A 236 23.80 2.10 -19.27
N VAL A 237 24.05 3.41 -19.10
CA VAL A 237 23.27 4.29 -18.23
C VAL A 237 22.01 4.74 -18.93
N LEU A 238 20.86 4.57 -18.26
CA LEU A 238 19.54 5.02 -18.71
C LEU A 238 19.24 6.38 -18.13
N LEU A 239 18.90 7.35 -18.98
CA LEU A 239 18.70 8.75 -18.59
C LEU A 239 17.23 9.12 -18.65
N TYR A 240 16.74 9.75 -17.55
CA TYR A 240 15.41 10.29 -17.36
C TYR A 240 15.51 11.78 -16.95
N ASP A 241 16.24 12.55 -17.76
CA ASP A 241 16.70 13.93 -17.44
C ASP A 241 16.13 15.00 -18.35
N LYS A 242 15.00 14.74 -19.01
CA LYS A 242 14.36 15.71 -19.88
C LYS A 242 13.78 16.87 -19.06
N ALA A 243 14.29 18.08 -19.29
CA ALA A 243 13.87 19.28 -18.61
C ALA A 243 12.35 19.55 -18.74
N GLY A 244 11.70 19.85 -17.62
CA GLY A 244 10.28 20.15 -17.53
C GLY A 244 9.33 18.98 -17.82
N ALA A 245 9.86 17.73 -17.88
CA ALA A 245 9.03 16.56 -18.19
C ALA A 245 8.63 15.74 -16.96
N ASN A 246 9.43 15.77 -15.90
CA ASN A 246 9.23 14.95 -14.71
C ASN A 246 8.86 15.86 -13.54
N THR A 247 7.78 16.64 -13.68
CA THR A 247 7.34 17.57 -12.65
C THR A 247 6.18 17.00 -11.86
N MET A 248 6.23 17.17 -10.53
CA MET A 248 5.15 16.85 -9.60
C MET A 248 4.85 18.08 -8.76
N GLU A 249 3.57 18.29 -8.43
CA GLU A 249 3.22 19.31 -7.44
C GLU A 249 3.96 19.07 -6.14
N GLY A 250 4.56 20.09 -5.55
CA GLY A 250 5.24 19.99 -4.27
C GLY A 250 4.25 19.74 -3.12
N GLY A 251 3.01 20.25 -3.26
CA GLY A 251 2.02 20.20 -2.20
C GLY A 251 2.40 21.06 -1.01
N CYS A 252 2.00 20.64 0.16
CA CYS A 252 2.28 21.30 1.42
C CYS A 252 2.66 20.25 2.48
N GLU A 253 3.28 20.70 3.60
CA GLU A 253 3.57 19.83 4.74
C GLU A 253 2.28 19.22 5.30
N PHE A 254 2.36 17.98 5.79
CA PHE A 254 1.18 17.29 6.32
C PHE A 254 0.69 17.96 7.60
N HIS A 255 -0.63 18.04 7.75
CA HIS A 255 -1.23 18.29 9.05
C HIS A 255 -0.92 17.13 10.00
N ARG A 256 -1.00 17.38 11.29
CA ARG A 256 -0.73 16.34 12.29
C ARG A 256 -1.58 16.53 13.54
N PHE A 257 -1.89 15.44 14.18
CA PHE A 257 -2.48 15.46 15.51
C PHE A 257 -2.00 14.27 16.34
N ASN A 258 -2.06 14.44 17.65
CA ASN A 258 -1.57 13.46 18.61
C ASN A 258 -2.70 13.06 19.57
N MET A 259 -3.22 11.86 19.42
CA MET A 259 -4.20 11.26 20.33
C MET A 259 -3.68 9.99 21.01
N ARG A 260 -2.39 9.94 21.32
CA ARG A 260 -1.80 8.83 22.09
C ARG A 260 -2.30 8.75 23.55
N SER A 261 -2.97 9.77 24.01
CA SER A 261 -3.63 9.81 25.31
C SER A 261 -5.12 10.10 25.16
N MET A 262 -5.96 9.29 25.80
CA MET A 262 -7.41 9.55 25.90
C MET A 262 -7.79 10.34 27.18
N VAL A 263 -6.79 10.72 27.99
CA VAL A 263 -7.01 11.43 29.27
C VAL A 263 -6.67 12.92 29.18
N LYS A 264 -5.65 13.27 28.38
CA LYS A 264 -5.19 14.64 28.18
C LYS A 264 -5.08 14.97 26.70
N THR A 265 -5.41 16.20 26.35
CA THR A 265 -5.17 16.72 25.00
C THR A 265 -3.66 16.89 24.76
N LEU A 266 -3.21 16.44 23.59
CA LEU A 266 -1.85 16.60 23.12
C LEU A 266 -1.85 17.50 21.87
N GLU A 267 -0.80 17.46 21.07
CA GLU A 267 -0.61 18.32 19.90
C GLU A 267 -1.83 18.28 18.96
N ASN A 268 -2.35 19.45 18.62
CA ASN A 268 -3.49 19.69 17.72
C ASN A 268 -4.81 19.00 18.09
N VAL A 269 -4.96 18.53 19.33
CA VAL A 269 -6.23 18.07 19.90
C VAL A 269 -6.74 19.11 20.87
N TRP A 270 -7.91 19.70 20.59
CA TRP A 270 -8.48 20.75 21.47
C TRP A 270 -9.43 20.19 22.52
N GLN A 271 -10.08 19.03 22.28
CA GLN A 271 -11.02 18.42 23.20
C GLN A 271 -11.07 16.91 23.06
N ILE A 272 -11.23 16.24 24.19
CA ILE A 272 -11.53 14.80 24.28
C ILE A 272 -12.77 14.64 25.14
N ASN A 273 -13.82 14.03 24.61
CA ASN A 273 -15.02 13.67 25.32
C ASN A 273 -15.10 12.16 25.46
N ARG A 274 -15.43 11.68 26.65
CA ARG A 274 -15.72 10.29 26.91
C ARG A 274 -17.21 10.11 27.13
N THR A 275 -17.84 9.21 26.40
CA THR A 275 -19.20 8.70 26.66
C THR A 275 -19.13 7.33 27.37
N GLU A 276 -20.24 6.68 27.59
CA GLU A 276 -20.26 5.31 28.12
C GLU A 276 -19.77 4.30 27.09
N GLU A 277 -19.90 4.61 25.78
CA GLU A 277 -19.65 3.68 24.69
C GLU A 277 -18.33 3.98 23.93
N SER A 278 -17.89 5.25 23.87
CA SER A 278 -16.79 5.66 23.01
C SER A 278 -16.07 6.92 23.48
N TYR A 279 -14.88 7.16 22.91
CA TYR A 279 -14.21 8.45 22.97
C TYR A 279 -14.49 9.26 21.70
N HIS A 280 -14.59 10.58 21.86
CA HIS A 280 -14.69 11.58 20.80
C HIS A 280 -13.52 12.55 20.92
N VAL A 281 -12.67 12.57 19.91
CA VAL A 281 -11.49 13.44 19.84
C VAL A 281 -11.73 14.52 18.79
N TYR A 282 -11.59 15.77 19.17
CA TYR A 282 -11.77 16.93 18.29
C TYR A 282 -10.41 17.52 17.96
N VAL A 283 -10.03 17.48 16.69
CA VAL A 283 -8.83 18.13 16.18
C VAL A 283 -9.12 19.64 16.04
N TYR A 284 -8.11 20.51 16.28
CA TYR A 284 -8.27 21.92 16.00
C TYR A 284 -8.69 22.16 14.55
N PRO A 285 -9.67 23.06 14.27
CA PRO A 285 -10.07 23.37 12.92
C PRO A 285 -8.89 23.84 12.06
N ASP A 286 -8.68 23.17 10.94
CA ASP A 286 -7.63 23.52 9.97
C ASP A 286 -8.07 24.70 9.11
N PRO A 287 -7.18 25.64 8.85
CA PRO A 287 -7.47 26.75 7.94
C PRO A 287 -7.24 26.35 6.48
N ASP A 288 -7.95 26.99 5.55
CA ASP A 288 -7.59 27.01 4.15
C ASP A 288 -6.14 27.46 3.95
N ARG A 289 -5.35 26.64 3.26
CA ARG A 289 -3.94 26.92 2.95
C ARG A 289 -3.68 27.23 1.47
N SER A 290 -4.70 27.23 0.62
CA SER A 290 -4.57 27.36 -0.84
C SER A 290 -3.77 28.60 -1.29
N TYR A 291 -3.82 29.69 -0.53
CA TYR A 291 -3.13 30.95 -0.83
C TYR A 291 -2.10 31.36 0.23
N LYS A 292 -1.76 30.49 1.16
CA LYS A 292 -0.78 30.81 2.19
C LYS A 292 0.64 30.65 1.65
N PRO A 293 1.58 31.48 2.12
CA PRO A 293 3.00 31.25 1.82
C PRO A 293 3.45 29.95 2.48
N TYR A 294 4.50 29.34 1.90
CA TYR A 294 5.12 28.16 2.47
C TYR A 294 5.62 28.40 3.89
N VAL A 295 5.38 27.45 4.74
CA VAL A 295 5.95 27.38 6.10
C VAL A 295 6.48 25.96 6.28
N SER A 296 7.78 25.84 6.56
CA SER A 296 8.38 24.54 6.89
C SER A 296 7.89 24.07 8.24
N GLU A 297 7.28 22.92 8.29
CA GLU A 297 6.83 22.23 9.50
C GLU A 297 7.34 20.81 9.49
N SER A 298 7.79 20.32 10.63
CA SER A 298 8.27 18.93 10.75
C SER A 298 7.07 18.00 10.79
N ASP A 299 7.04 17.02 9.91
CA ASP A 299 6.04 15.96 9.88
C ASP A 299 6.67 14.57 9.68
N ILE A 300 5.90 13.54 9.43
CA ILE A 300 6.35 12.18 9.11
C ILE A 300 5.84 11.72 7.74
N ASN A 301 5.70 12.66 6.79
CA ASN A 301 5.31 12.43 5.40
C ASN A 301 4.03 11.59 5.27
N GLY A 302 2.99 11.90 6.04
CA GLY A 302 1.68 11.28 5.95
C GLY A 302 1.54 9.93 6.65
N CYS A 303 2.54 9.49 7.38
CA CYS A 303 2.51 8.24 8.16
C CYS A 303 1.64 8.33 9.43
N CYS A 304 1.40 7.17 10.04
CA CYS A 304 0.81 7.05 11.38
C CYS A 304 1.72 6.24 12.30
N LEU A 305 1.75 6.63 13.57
CA LEU A 305 2.42 5.87 14.63
C LEU A 305 1.35 5.42 15.64
N LEU A 306 0.97 4.15 15.58
CA LEU A 306 0.00 3.52 16.47
C LEU A 306 0.66 3.15 17.80
N LEU A 307 0.95 4.14 18.64
CA LEU A 307 1.64 4.00 19.91
C LEU A 307 0.86 4.74 21.00
N SER A 308 0.86 4.22 22.22
CA SER A 308 0.37 4.94 23.42
C SER A 308 1.44 5.88 23.97
N ASP A 309 1.02 6.97 24.64
CA ASP A 309 1.90 7.93 25.33
C ASP A 309 2.36 7.44 26.70
N THR A 310 1.81 6.33 27.18
CA THR A 310 2.16 5.69 28.45
C THR A 310 2.83 4.36 28.19
N ASP A 311 3.46 3.77 29.22
CA ASP A 311 3.98 2.37 29.18
C ASP A 311 2.85 1.33 29.06
N VAL A 312 1.70 1.73 28.55
CA VAL A 312 0.55 0.87 28.28
C VAL A 312 0.92 -0.10 27.17
N GLN A 313 0.63 -1.37 27.41
CA GLN A 313 0.85 -2.42 26.42
C GLN A 313 -0.02 -2.13 25.18
N ALA A 314 0.42 -2.58 24.01
CA ALA A 314 -0.28 -2.31 22.76
C ALA A 314 -1.76 -2.79 22.74
N PHE A 315 -2.14 -3.70 23.63
CA PHE A 315 -3.51 -4.21 23.79
C PHE A 315 -4.38 -3.40 24.79
N GLU A 316 -3.83 -2.32 25.39
CA GLU A 316 -4.57 -1.44 26.31
C GLU A 316 -4.86 -0.06 25.66
N VAL A 317 -4.88 0.00 24.34
CA VAL A 317 -5.01 1.25 23.56
C VAL A 317 -6.43 1.37 23.00
N ASP A 318 -7.15 2.43 23.36
CA ASP A 318 -8.52 2.65 22.92
C ASP A 318 -8.64 3.20 21.50
N TYR A 319 -9.86 3.16 21.00
CA TYR A 319 -10.32 3.80 19.77
C TYR A 319 -11.12 5.06 20.08
N ALA A 320 -11.18 5.97 19.12
CA ALA A 320 -11.98 7.18 19.21
C ALA A 320 -12.60 7.58 17.86
N HIS A 321 -13.77 8.18 17.91
CA HIS A 321 -14.29 8.97 16.79
C HIS A 321 -13.52 10.28 16.75
N VAL A 322 -12.75 10.50 15.69
CA VAL A 322 -11.93 11.70 15.49
C VAL A 322 -12.66 12.64 14.55
N HIS A 323 -12.92 13.85 15.02
CA HIS A 323 -13.67 14.87 14.29
C HIS A 323 -12.71 15.88 13.69
N PHE A 324 -12.79 16.05 12.37
CA PHE A 324 -11.99 16.96 11.57
C PHE A 324 -12.84 18.11 11.03
N GLU A 325 -12.27 19.29 10.97
CA GLU A 325 -12.88 20.49 10.39
C GLU A 325 -11.86 21.24 9.54
N LEU A 326 -12.17 21.43 8.26
CA LEU A 326 -11.42 22.33 7.37
C LEU A 326 -12.27 23.57 7.10
N ARG A 327 -11.81 24.74 7.51
CA ARG A 327 -12.45 26.01 7.20
C ARG A 327 -12.25 26.36 5.74
N TYR A 328 -13.36 26.47 5.03
CA TYR A 328 -13.38 26.82 3.62
C TYR A 328 -14.63 27.66 3.37
N ASP A 329 -14.64 28.63 2.46
CA ASP A 329 -15.72 29.60 2.37
C ASP A 329 -16.83 29.20 1.39
N HIS A 330 -16.62 28.19 0.57
CA HIS A 330 -17.57 27.71 -0.43
C HIS A 330 -17.44 26.20 -0.71
N PRO A 331 -18.51 25.55 -1.21
CA PRO A 331 -18.42 24.15 -1.62
C PRO A 331 -17.58 24.00 -2.89
N LEU A 332 -16.80 22.93 -2.95
CA LEU A 332 -16.01 22.52 -4.12
C LEU A 332 -16.88 21.77 -5.14
N ASP A 333 -16.53 21.83 -6.43
CA ASP A 333 -17.17 21.03 -7.48
C ASP A 333 -16.43 19.68 -7.65
N GLY A 334 -16.52 18.83 -6.64
CA GLY A 334 -15.87 17.54 -6.53
C GLY A 334 -15.86 17.08 -5.10
N ASP A 335 -15.05 16.08 -4.80
CA ASP A 335 -14.98 15.45 -3.50
C ASP A 335 -13.70 15.84 -2.77
N LEU A 336 -13.80 16.06 -1.47
CA LEU A 336 -12.67 16.33 -0.58
C LEU A 336 -12.47 15.17 0.36
N TYR A 337 -11.24 14.69 0.52
CA TYR A 337 -10.92 13.54 1.35
C TYR A 337 -9.82 13.86 2.35
N LEU A 338 -9.95 13.32 3.56
CA LEU A 338 -8.81 13.07 4.43
C LEU A 338 -7.93 11.99 3.77
N PHE A 339 -6.61 12.21 3.75
CA PHE A 339 -5.70 11.35 3.02
C PHE A 339 -4.35 11.19 3.73
N GLY A 340 -3.81 9.98 3.71
CA GLY A 340 -2.54 9.60 4.31
C GLY A 340 -2.51 8.10 4.62
N GLU A 341 -1.56 7.66 5.46
CA GLU A 341 -1.56 6.27 5.91
C GLU A 341 -2.81 5.91 6.73
N LEU A 342 -3.42 6.90 7.39
CA LEU A 342 -4.68 6.73 8.14
C LEU A 342 -5.86 6.24 7.27
N THR A 343 -5.77 6.42 5.95
CA THR A 343 -6.71 5.90 4.95
C THR A 343 -6.05 4.85 4.03
N HIS A 344 -4.93 4.27 4.45
CA HIS A 344 -4.14 3.33 3.64
C HIS A 344 -3.74 3.89 2.26
N TRP A 345 -3.55 5.22 2.17
CA TRP A 345 -3.24 5.96 0.94
C TRP A 345 -4.35 5.84 -0.12
N ARG A 346 -5.62 5.82 0.32
CA ARG A 346 -6.80 5.65 -0.52
C ARG A 346 -7.83 6.74 -0.30
N PHE A 347 -8.61 7.04 -1.34
CA PHE A 347 -9.83 7.84 -1.23
C PHE A 347 -10.98 6.93 -0.78
N LEU A 348 -11.17 6.82 0.53
CA LEU A 348 -12.21 6.01 1.15
C LEU A 348 -13.48 6.82 1.34
N GLU A 349 -14.65 6.20 1.17
CA GLU A 349 -15.92 6.91 1.32
C GLU A 349 -16.11 7.44 2.76
N GLU A 350 -15.65 6.70 3.77
CA GLU A 350 -15.65 7.10 5.17
C GLU A 350 -14.71 8.29 5.48
N ALA A 351 -13.70 8.52 4.65
CA ALA A 351 -12.77 9.65 4.77
C ALA A 351 -13.20 10.89 3.95
N LYS A 352 -14.35 10.80 3.28
CA LYS A 352 -14.90 11.89 2.49
C LYS A 352 -15.48 12.97 3.39
N MET A 353 -15.05 14.21 3.13
CA MET A 353 -15.47 15.38 3.90
C MET A 353 -16.82 15.90 3.38
N THR A 354 -17.66 16.34 4.28
CA THR A 354 -18.99 16.91 3.99
C THR A 354 -18.99 18.40 4.19
N TRP A 355 -19.44 19.16 3.19
CA TRP A 355 -19.61 20.61 3.29
C TRP A 355 -20.76 20.97 4.22
N ARG A 356 -20.51 21.86 5.18
CA ARG A 356 -21.46 22.37 6.15
C ARG A 356 -21.63 23.89 5.95
N PRO A 357 -22.73 24.34 5.28
CA PRO A 357 -22.97 25.76 5.03
C PRO A 357 -23.11 26.61 6.29
N ASP A 358 -23.65 26.02 7.34
CA ASP A 358 -23.85 26.65 8.66
C ASP A 358 -22.55 26.96 9.40
N MET A 359 -21.50 26.19 9.11
CA MET A 359 -20.17 26.33 9.70
C MET A 359 -19.17 27.01 8.76
N GLN A 360 -19.48 27.12 7.46
CA GLN A 360 -18.54 27.50 6.40
C GLN A 360 -17.27 26.64 6.47
N ALA A 361 -17.46 25.32 6.55
CA ALA A 361 -16.42 24.35 6.74
C ALA A 361 -16.77 22.99 6.11
N TYR A 362 -15.75 22.23 5.76
CA TYR A 362 -15.87 20.79 5.54
C TYR A 362 -15.65 20.06 6.85
N THR A 363 -16.49 19.07 7.14
CA THR A 363 -16.36 18.21 8.32
C THR A 363 -16.26 16.75 7.91
N GLY A 364 -15.50 15.96 8.67
CA GLY A 364 -15.37 14.52 8.50
C GLY A 364 -15.06 13.84 9.82
N ASP A 365 -15.41 12.56 9.90
CA ASP A 365 -15.23 11.75 11.09
C ASP A 365 -14.57 10.43 10.70
N LEU A 366 -13.54 10.02 11.46
CA LEU A 366 -12.89 8.72 11.31
C LEU A 366 -12.84 8.00 12.66
N TYR A 367 -13.06 6.69 12.65
CA TYR A 367 -12.87 5.85 13.84
C TYR A 367 -11.44 5.30 13.85
N LEU A 368 -10.60 5.86 14.71
CA LEU A 368 -9.16 5.61 14.72
C LEU A 368 -8.68 5.09 16.08
N ARG A 369 -7.69 4.22 16.04
CA ARG A 369 -6.93 3.78 17.21
C ARG A 369 -6.07 4.92 17.75
N ALA A 370 -5.84 4.98 19.08
CA ALA A 370 -4.93 5.97 19.65
C ALA A 370 -3.54 5.93 19.01
N GLY A 371 -3.02 7.11 18.65
CA GLY A 371 -1.77 7.23 17.89
C GLY A 371 -1.38 8.67 17.57
N TYR A 372 -0.33 8.80 16.80
CA TYR A 372 0.11 10.04 16.17
C TYR A 372 -0.09 9.94 14.66
N TYR A 373 -0.75 10.92 14.07
CA TYR A 373 -1.22 10.87 12.69
C TYR A 373 -0.78 12.08 11.90
N ASN A 374 -0.35 11.84 10.67
CA ASN A 374 -0.25 12.87 9.64
C ASN A 374 -1.33 12.68 8.58
N TYR A 375 -1.82 13.78 8.02
CA TYR A 375 -2.87 13.77 7.00
C TYR A 375 -2.84 15.02 6.12
N LEU A 376 -3.48 14.92 4.96
CA LEU A 376 -3.76 16.03 4.04
C LEU A 376 -5.25 16.03 3.70
N TYR A 377 -5.72 17.16 3.21
CA TYR A 377 -7.00 17.28 2.52
C TYR A 377 -6.76 17.28 1.02
N LEU A 378 -7.13 16.19 0.33
CA LEU A 378 -6.97 16.13 -1.12
C LEU A 378 -8.32 16.29 -1.82
N TYR A 379 -8.33 17.22 -2.78
CA TYR A 379 -9.48 17.46 -3.64
C TYR A 379 -9.42 16.52 -4.85
N VAL A 380 -10.50 15.79 -5.10
CA VAL A 380 -10.67 14.93 -6.27
C VAL A 380 -11.74 15.57 -7.18
N PRO A 381 -11.37 16.08 -8.36
CA PRO A 381 -12.32 16.64 -9.30
C PRO A 381 -13.40 15.62 -9.69
N ARG A 382 -14.61 16.09 -10.02
CA ARG A 382 -15.73 15.22 -10.40
C ARG A 382 -15.37 14.28 -11.54
N GLY A 383 -15.47 12.97 -11.29
CA GLY A 383 -15.10 11.93 -12.25
C GLY A 383 -13.59 11.69 -12.38
N GLY A 384 -12.78 12.33 -11.57
CA GLY A 384 -11.35 12.08 -11.44
C GLY A 384 -11.06 10.92 -10.47
N ASN A 385 -9.81 10.49 -10.47
CA ASN A 385 -9.29 9.47 -9.56
C ASN A 385 -7.94 9.86 -8.92
N ARG A 386 -7.51 11.09 -9.16
CA ARG A 386 -6.28 11.68 -8.64
C ARG A 386 -6.62 12.87 -7.75
N GLY A 387 -6.00 12.90 -6.57
CA GLY A 387 -6.13 14.03 -5.66
C GLY A 387 -5.11 15.13 -5.96
N ASP A 388 -5.55 16.37 -5.87
CA ASP A 388 -4.71 17.56 -5.99
C ASP A 388 -4.71 18.40 -4.69
N PHE A 389 -3.87 19.42 -4.65
CA PHE A 389 -3.65 20.27 -3.49
C PHE A 389 -4.48 21.57 -3.53
N THR A 390 -5.66 21.56 -4.14
CA THR A 390 -6.51 22.76 -4.28
C THR A 390 -6.74 23.51 -2.98
N VAL A 391 -6.96 22.80 -1.85
CA VAL A 391 -7.20 23.40 -0.53
C VAL A 391 -5.94 23.55 0.33
N GLU A 392 -4.88 22.82 -0.04
CA GLU A 392 -3.60 22.80 0.69
C GLU A 392 -2.60 23.80 0.16
N GLY A 393 -2.75 24.22 -1.11
CA GLY A 393 -1.70 24.91 -1.83
C GLY A 393 -0.56 23.99 -2.25
N SER A 394 0.33 24.51 -3.08
CA SER A 394 1.47 23.74 -3.57
C SER A 394 2.71 24.63 -3.63
N HIS A 395 3.80 24.15 -3.05
CA HIS A 395 5.07 24.84 -2.90
C HIS A 395 6.22 23.93 -3.31
N TRP A 396 7.14 24.46 -4.11
CA TRP A 396 8.29 23.68 -4.53
C TRP A 396 9.26 23.40 -3.38
N GLU A 397 9.17 24.19 -2.30
CA GLU A 397 9.97 24.07 -1.08
C GLU A 397 9.58 22.92 -0.17
N THR A 398 8.36 22.36 -0.34
CA THR A 398 7.81 21.30 0.52
C THR A 398 8.76 20.11 0.61
N GLU A 399 8.98 19.62 1.83
CA GLU A 399 9.72 18.38 2.04
C GLU A 399 8.88 17.19 1.56
N ASN A 400 9.42 16.46 0.59
CA ASN A 400 8.77 15.27 0.06
C ASN A 400 9.73 14.08 0.02
N SER A 401 9.18 12.91 0.25
CA SER A 401 9.85 11.64 0.03
C SER A 401 9.51 11.09 -1.35
N TYR A 402 10.52 10.78 -2.15
CA TYR A 402 10.35 10.21 -3.49
C TYR A 402 10.88 8.79 -3.53
N GLN A 403 10.08 7.87 -4.10
CA GLN A 403 10.41 6.46 -4.27
C GLN A 403 10.51 6.14 -5.77
N PHE A 404 11.67 5.65 -6.18
CA PHE A 404 11.95 5.20 -7.54
C PHE A 404 11.99 3.68 -7.55
N LEU A 405 11.10 3.07 -8.32
CA LEU A 405 10.96 1.62 -8.50
C LEU A 405 11.33 1.27 -9.92
N VAL A 406 12.41 0.50 -10.09
CA VAL A 406 12.89 0.10 -11.42
C VAL A 406 12.50 -1.34 -11.70
N TYR A 407 11.59 -1.51 -12.65
CA TYR A 407 11.12 -2.82 -13.10
C TYR A 407 11.83 -3.25 -14.39
N TYR A 408 12.14 -4.53 -14.45
CA TYR A 408 12.73 -5.17 -15.61
C TYR A 408 11.90 -6.38 -16.01
N HIS A 409 11.49 -6.42 -17.27
CA HIS A 409 10.78 -7.54 -17.89
C HIS A 409 11.72 -8.21 -18.90
N PRO A 410 12.52 -9.21 -18.51
CA PRO A 410 13.46 -9.85 -19.42
C PRO A 410 12.75 -10.47 -20.62
N ASP A 411 13.36 -10.38 -21.81
CA ASP A 411 12.87 -11.08 -22.99
C ASP A 411 12.81 -12.59 -22.74
N GLY A 412 11.64 -13.20 -22.98
CA GLY A 412 11.40 -14.63 -22.78
C GLY A 412 10.97 -15.01 -21.35
N THR A 413 10.72 -14.05 -20.49
CA THR A 413 10.01 -14.24 -19.20
C THR A 413 8.64 -13.59 -19.26
N ASP A 414 7.72 -14.07 -18.43
CA ASP A 414 6.35 -13.58 -18.38
C ASP A 414 6.03 -12.85 -17.05
N TYR A 415 7.05 -12.30 -16.37
CA TYR A 415 6.88 -11.58 -15.12
C TYR A 415 7.85 -10.40 -14.99
N ASP A 416 7.43 -9.39 -14.24
CA ASP A 416 8.24 -8.22 -13.93
C ASP A 416 9.11 -8.46 -12.68
N GLN A 417 10.38 -8.12 -12.75
CA GLN A 417 11.31 -8.11 -11.62
C GLN A 417 11.48 -6.67 -11.13
N LEU A 418 11.40 -6.43 -9.84
CA LEU A 418 11.82 -5.17 -9.24
C LEU A 418 13.33 -5.25 -8.99
N ILE A 419 14.11 -4.60 -9.86
CA ILE A 419 15.58 -4.71 -9.89
C ILE A 419 16.32 -3.52 -9.30
N GLY A 420 15.61 -2.47 -8.91
CA GLY A 420 16.19 -1.32 -8.24
C GLY A 420 15.15 -0.52 -7.48
N TYR A 421 15.55 -0.03 -6.34
CA TYR A 421 14.76 0.83 -5.47
C TYR A 421 15.64 1.96 -4.92
N LYS A 422 15.10 3.15 -4.90
CA LYS A 422 15.72 4.29 -4.24
C LYS A 422 14.66 5.19 -3.60
N GLN A 423 14.81 5.43 -2.31
CA GLN A 423 14.12 6.52 -1.63
C GLN A 423 15.08 7.72 -1.51
N THR A 424 14.57 8.90 -1.74
CA THR A 424 15.28 10.17 -1.50
C THR A 424 14.30 11.17 -0.90
N PHE A 425 14.82 12.05 -0.08
CA PHE A 425 14.07 13.17 0.47
C PHE A 425 14.50 14.43 -0.26
N PHE A 426 13.52 15.24 -0.65
CA PHE A 426 13.78 16.60 -1.06
C PHE A 426 13.71 17.48 0.18
N THR A 427 14.85 18.03 0.57
CA THR A 427 15.00 19.01 1.64
C THR A 427 15.80 20.17 1.08
N GLN A 428 15.44 21.40 1.42
CA GLN A 428 16.26 22.58 1.07
C GLN A 428 17.55 22.66 1.87
#